data_e30257a1413914932918bf37a28d6aa1
#
_entry.id   e30257a1413914932918bf37a28d6aa1
#
_cell.length_a   1.000
_cell.length_b   1.000
_cell.length_c   1.000
_cell.angle_alpha   90.00
_cell.angle_beta   90.00
_cell.angle_gamma   90.00
#
_symmetry.space_group_name_H-M   'P 1'
#
loop_
_entity.id
_entity.type
_entity.pdbx_description
1 polymer ?
#
loop_
_entity_poly.entity_id
_entity_poly.type
_entity_poly.pdbx_seq_one_letter_code
_entity_poly.pdbx_strand_id
1 'polypeptide(L)'
;LSEIAGVDFEFTQPIEMRFNELITGVRADLAIKIFGEDLDVLYRKALEIEKAIQNVEGAADISVEKTAGLPQMSVKYNRKKIAKYGLNINDLNKLITIGFAGMPAGTVFEGEKQFDLVLRYDEGHRKDIENIQMATISLPNGMKLPLSEFADISYTKGPAKISRDNTKRRIVVGVNVRNRDLESVVKDVQTIIDRDI
;
A
#
# COMPACT_ATOMS: atom_id res chain seq x y z
N LEU A 1 19.60 -13.54 -14.63
CA LEU A 1 18.38 -12.75 -14.25
C LEU A 1 18.71 -11.73 -13.14
N SER A 2 19.64 -12.04 -12.22
CA SER A 2 20.10 -11.14 -11.15
C SER A 2 20.74 -9.82 -11.64
N GLU A 3 20.98 -9.67 -12.93
CA GLU A 3 21.58 -8.46 -13.52
C GLU A 3 20.55 -7.36 -13.86
N ILE A 4 19.25 -7.63 -13.68
CA ILE A 4 18.20 -6.64 -13.94
C ILE A 4 17.98 -5.82 -12.67
N ALA A 5 18.45 -4.60 -12.68
CA ALA A 5 18.35 -3.69 -11.54
C ALA A 5 16.88 -3.40 -11.15
N GLY A 6 16.59 -3.51 -9.86
CA GLY A 6 15.25 -3.20 -9.29
C GLY A 6 14.22 -4.31 -9.44
N VAL A 7 14.61 -5.50 -9.86
CA VAL A 7 13.74 -6.68 -9.97
C VAL A 7 14.28 -7.78 -9.08
N ASP A 8 13.46 -8.24 -8.13
CA ASP A 8 13.73 -9.42 -7.32
C ASP A 8 13.09 -10.63 -8.00
N PHE A 9 13.89 -11.68 -8.19
CA PHE A 9 13.42 -12.94 -8.78
C PHE A 9 13.30 -14.02 -7.73
N GLU A 10 12.16 -14.66 -7.68
CA GLU A 10 11.89 -15.83 -6.85
C GLU A 10 11.48 -17.01 -7.75
N PHE A 11 12.09 -18.16 -7.58
CA PHE A 11 11.77 -19.35 -8.32
C PHE A 11 11.02 -20.32 -7.44
N THR A 12 9.75 -20.53 -7.74
CA THR A 12 8.86 -21.41 -6.97
C THR A 12 8.12 -22.38 -7.87
N GLN A 13 7.74 -23.54 -7.31
CA GLN A 13 6.84 -24.46 -7.97
C GLN A 13 5.39 -24.03 -7.70
N PRO A 14 4.54 -23.83 -8.73
CA PRO A 14 3.19 -23.31 -8.53
C PRO A 14 2.31 -24.12 -7.58
N ILE A 15 2.42 -25.45 -7.58
CA ILE A 15 1.63 -26.34 -6.72
C ILE A 15 2.12 -26.24 -5.27
N GLU A 16 3.41 -26.29 -5.04
CA GLU A 16 4.03 -26.18 -3.72
C GLU A 16 3.75 -24.82 -3.09
N MET A 17 3.89 -23.75 -3.86
CA MET A 17 3.54 -22.39 -3.44
C MET A 17 2.08 -22.28 -2.97
N ARG A 18 1.13 -22.93 -3.69
CA ARG A 18 -0.28 -22.95 -3.30
C ARG A 18 -0.52 -23.76 -2.03
N PHE A 19 0.18 -24.87 -1.87
CA PHE A 19 0.11 -25.70 -0.67
C PHE A 19 0.64 -24.94 0.55
N ASN A 20 1.78 -24.29 0.43
CA ASN A 20 2.35 -23.45 1.48
C ASN A 20 1.42 -22.28 1.85
N GLU A 21 0.86 -21.58 0.86
CA GLU A 21 -0.09 -20.49 1.07
C GLU A 21 -1.34 -20.94 1.84
N LEU A 22 -1.86 -22.14 1.57
CA LEU A 22 -3.02 -22.69 2.27
C LEU A 22 -2.72 -23.08 3.73
N ILE A 23 -1.55 -23.62 4.01
CA ILE A 23 -1.17 -24.10 5.36
C ILE A 23 -0.63 -22.98 6.23
N THR A 24 0.29 -22.18 5.71
CA THR A 24 1.03 -21.15 6.49
C THR A 24 0.49 -19.74 6.27
N GLY A 25 -0.30 -19.54 5.22
CA GLY A 25 -0.76 -18.21 4.76
C GLY A 25 0.35 -17.40 4.06
N VAL A 26 1.47 -18.04 3.72
CA VAL A 26 2.64 -17.42 3.08
C VAL A 26 3.15 -18.34 1.97
N ARG A 27 3.77 -17.77 0.95
CA ARG A 27 4.24 -18.54 -0.23
C ARG A 27 5.61 -19.18 -0.06
N ALA A 28 6.32 -18.90 1.04
CA ALA A 28 7.64 -19.43 1.36
C ALA A 28 7.57 -20.69 2.21
N ASP A 29 8.65 -21.47 2.23
CA ASP A 29 8.77 -22.71 3.03
C ASP A 29 8.79 -22.42 4.53
N LEU A 30 9.45 -21.32 4.92
CA LEU A 30 9.50 -20.81 6.29
C LEU A 30 8.97 -19.38 6.32
N ALA A 31 8.12 -19.07 7.29
CA ALA A 31 7.58 -17.75 7.53
C ALA A 31 7.88 -17.26 8.93
N ILE A 32 8.65 -16.19 9.05
CA ILE A 32 8.91 -15.48 10.30
C ILE A 32 7.88 -14.36 10.41
N LYS A 33 6.95 -14.47 11.36
CA LYS A 33 5.89 -13.51 11.61
C LYS A 33 6.26 -12.58 12.74
N ILE A 34 6.34 -11.28 12.47
CA ILE A 34 6.64 -10.24 13.46
C ILE A 34 5.35 -9.47 13.73
N PHE A 35 4.98 -9.35 14.99
CA PHE A 35 3.74 -8.70 15.41
C PHE A 35 4.02 -7.37 16.11
N GLY A 36 3.18 -6.36 15.87
CA GLY A 36 3.29 -5.04 16.49
C GLY A 36 2.24 -4.07 15.98
N GLU A 37 2.15 -2.91 16.57
CA GLU A 37 1.17 -1.90 16.19
C GLU A 37 1.68 -0.91 15.15
N ASP A 38 2.98 -0.60 15.19
CA ASP A 38 3.63 0.38 14.31
C ASP A 38 4.25 -0.32 13.10
N LEU A 39 3.77 0.02 11.90
CA LEU A 39 4.22 -0.60 10.65
C LEU A 39 5.66 -0.25 10.29
N ASP A 40 6.14 0.95 10.65
CA ASP A 40 7.50 1.38 10.34
C ASP A 40 8.50 0.64 11.24
N VAL A 41 8.12 0.41 12.51
CA VAL A 41 8.91 -0.42 13.43
C VAL A 41 8.95 -1.86 12.95
N LEU A 42 7.80 -2.43 12.57
CA LEU A 42 7.72 -3.79 12.04
C LEU A 42 8.60 -3.96 10.80
N TYR A 43 8.54 -3.01 9.86
CA TYR A 43 9.34 -3.08 8.64
C TYR A 43 10.84 -3.01 8.92
N ARG A 44 11.28 -2.11 9.82
CA ARG A 44 12.69 -2.04 10.23
C ARG A 44 13.16 -3.34 10.86
N LYS A 45 12.36 -3.93 11.77
CA LYS A 45 12.69 -5.22 12.41
C LYS A 45 12.72 -6.36 11.38
N ALA A 46 11.85 -6.35 10.39
CA ALA A 46 11.88 -7.33 9.32
C ALA A 46 13.18 -7.25 8.49
N LEU A 47 13.65 -6.02 8.17
CA LEU A 47 14.94 -5.83 7.51
C LEU A 47 16.14 -6.23 8.37
N GLU A 48 16.08 -6.00 9.69
CA GLU A 48 17.12 -6.46 10.63
C GLU A 48 17.19 -7.99 10.63
N ILE A 49 16.06 -8.67 10.69
CA ILE A 49 15.97 -10.13 10.62
C ILE A 49 16.50 -10.65 9.28
N GLU A 50 16.00 -10.10 8.15
CA GLU A 50 16.48 -10.46 6.81
C GLU A 50 18.01 -10.43 6.74
N LYS A 51 18.62 -9.34 7.22
CA LYS A 51 20.08 -9.17 7.22
C LYS A 51 20.78 -10.17 8.15
N ALA A 52 20.22 -10.45 9.31
CA ALA A 52 20.80 -11.37 10.29
C ALA A 52 20.83 -12.80 9.77
N ILE A 53 19.78 -13.24 9.06
CA ILE A 53 19.65 -14.63 8.58
C ILE A 53 20.23 -14.85 7.18
N GLN A 54 20.71 -13.81 6.50
CA GLN A 54 21.18 -13.88 5.12
C GLN A 54 22.31 -14.90 4.90
N ASN A 55 23.12 -15.16 5.94
CA ASN A 55 24.24 -16.09 5.87
C ASN A 55 23.93 -17.47 6.46
N VAL A 56 22.67 -17.77 6.78
CA VAL A 56 22.27 -19.09 7.26
C VAL A 56 22.37 -20.09 6.12
N GLU A 57 23.11 -21.16 6.31
CA GLU A 57 23.25 -22.22 5.31
C GLU A 57 21.89 -22.87 5.04
N GLY A 58 21.51 -22.92 3.78
CA GLY A 58 20.21 -23.45 3.33
C GLY A 58 19.09 -22.39 3.26
N ALA A 59 19.24 -21.21 3.83
CA ALA A 59 18.31 -20.11 3.64
C ALA A 59 18.50 -19.49 2.25
N ALA A 60 17.44 -19.44 1.45
CA ALA A 60 17.44 -18.89 0.11
C ALA A 60 16.22 -17.99 -0.13
N ASP A 61 16.31 -17.14 -1.16
CA ASP A 61 15.22 -16.26 -1.58
C ASP A 61 14.52 -15.56 -0.40
N ILE A 62 15.32 -15.00 0.53
CA ILE A 62 14.80 -14.30 1.70
C ILE A 62 14.07 -13.04 1.22
N SER A 63 12.82 -12.89 1.61
CA SER A 63 11.98 -11.79 1.18
C SER A 63 11.19 -11.18 2.33
N VAL A 64 11.18 -9.86 2.41
CA VAL A 64 10.36 -9.11 3.37
C VAL A 64 9.05 -8.71 2.70
N GLU A 65 7.92 -8.94 3.38
CA GLU A 65 6.60 -8.50 2.92
C GLU A 65 6.63 -6.99 2.64
N LYS A 66 6.35 -6.59 1.39
CA LYS A 66 6.37 -5.18 0.97
C LYS A 66 5.18 -4.44 1.61
N THR A 67 5.44 -3.76 2.72
CA THR A 67 4.48 -2.88 3.38
C THR A 67 4.69 -1.41 3.00
N ALA A 68 5.85 -1.09 2.42
CA ALA A 68 6.23 0.27 2.08
C ALA A 68 5.37 0.85 0.96
N GLY A 69 4.94 2.07 1.21
CA GLY A 69 3.83 2.70 0.60
C GLY A 69 3.97 3.12 -0.83
N LEU A 70 2.90 2.92 -1.54
CA LEU A 70 2.62 3.68 -2.74
C LEU A 70 2.43 5.15 -2.37
N PRO A 71 2.92 6.10 -3.16
CA PRO A 71 2.61 7.50 -2.95
C PRO A 71 1.10 7.68 -3.02
N GLN A 72 0.54 8.22 -1.96
CA GLN A 72 -0.89 8.50 -1.82
C GLN A 72 -1.10 10.00 -1.68
N MET A 73 -2.09 10.52 -2.38
CA MET A 73 -2.53 11.89 -2.16
C MET A 73 -3.39 11.93 -0.90
N SER A 74 -2.93 12.67 0.11
CA SER A 74 -3.65 12.90 1.36
C SER A 74 -4.32 14.26 1.33
N VAL A 75 -5.60 14.32 1.67
CA VAL A 75 -6.39 15.54 1.78
C VAL A 75 -6.82 15.73 3.23
N LYS A 76 -6.24 16.71 3.92
CA LYS A 76 -6.57 17.04 5.30
C LYS A 76 -7.48 18.25 5.34
N TYR A 77 -8.75 18.06 5.70
CA TYR A 77 -9.75 19.12 5.74
C TYR A 77 -9.62 20.02 6.96
N ASN A 78 -9.70 21.34 6.73
CA ASN A 78 -9.90 22.34 7.80
C ASN A 78 -11.40 22.42 8.15
N ARG A 79 -11.84 21.54 9.06
CA ARG A 79 -13.25 21.43 9.46
C ARG A 79 -13.83 22.73 10.00
N LYS A 80 -13.02 23.57 10.68
CA LYS A 80 -13.46 24.86 11.21
C LYS A 80 -13.79 25.85 10.09
N LYS A 81 -12.93 25.95 9.06
CA LYS A 81 -13.20 26.78 7.89
C LYS A 81 -14.42 26.27 7.10
N ILE A 82 -14.52 24.98 6.87
CA ILE A 82 -15.64 24.33 6.16
C ILE A 82 -16.97 24.71 6.83
N ALA A 83 -17.05 24.54 8.16
CA ALA A 83 -18.24 24.89 8.93
C ALA A 83 -18.57 26.40 8.87
N LYS A 84 -17.54 27.27 8.97
CA LYS A 84 -17.70 28.73 8.90
C LYS A 84 -18.34 29.20 7.59
N TYR A 85 -18.00 28.53 6.48
CA TYR A 85 -18.52 28.88 5.15
C TYR A 85 -19.77 28.08 4.76
N GLY A 86 -20.31 27.28 5.65
CA GLY A 86 -21.54 26.49 5.41
C GLY A 86 -21.37 25.39 4.37
N LEU A 87 -20.14 24.89 4.18
CA LEU A 87 -19.84 23.83 3.23
C LEU A 87 -20.00 22.45 3.89
N ASN A 88 -20.28 21.45 3.05
CA ASN A 88 -20.30 20.05 3.47
C ASN A 88 -19.04 19.33 2.98
N ILE A 89 -18.43 18.52 3.84
CA ILE A 89 -17.26 17.71 3.49
C ILE A 89 -17.56 16.76 2.32
N ASN A 90 -18.77 16.22 2.24
CA ASN A 90 -19.17 15.35 1.15
C ASN A 90 -19.13 16.06 -0.21
N ASP A 91 -19.47 17.34 -0.27
CA ASP A 91 -19.43 18.09 -1.53
C ASP A 91 -18.00 18.35 -1.97
N LEU A 92 -17.10 18.61 -1.01
CA LEU A 92 -15.67 18.70 -1.27
C LEU A 92 -15.07 17.36 -1.73
N ASN A 93 -15.45 16.26 -1.10
CA ASN A 93 -15.05 14.92 -1.52
C ASN A 93 -15.52 14.60 -2.94
N LYS A 94 -16.79 14.91 -3.27
CA LYS A 94 -17.33 14.72 -4.62
C LYS A 94 -16.52 15.52 -5.65
N LEU A 95 -16.22 16.78 -5.36
CA LEU A 95 -15.44 17.62 -6.26
C LEU A 95 -14.05 17.04 -6.53
N ILE A 96 -13.36 16.59 -5.49
CA ILE A 96 -12.05 15.94 -5.61
C ILE A 96 -12.18 14.63 -6.39
N THR A 97 -13.16 13.79 -6.08
CA THR A 97 -13.39 12.53 -6.77
C THR A 97 -13.68 12.75 -8.25
N ILE A 98 -14.58 13.68 -8.58
CA ILE A 98 -14.89 14.03 -9.98
C ILE A 98 -13.64 14.53 -10.70
N GLY A 99 -12.89 15.43 -10.02
CA GLY A 99 -11.70 16.03 -10.63
C GLY A 99 -10.63 15.00 -10.99
N PHE A 100 -10.36 14.04 -10.11
CA PHE A 100 -9.21 13.14 -10.23
C PHE A 100 -9.57 11.73 -10.70
N ALA A 101 -10.47 11.06 -9.99
CA ALA A 101 -10.87 9.69 -10.30
C ALA A 101 -11.88 9.63 -11.44
N GLY A 102 -12.67 10.70 -11.59
CA GLY A 102 -13.84 10.72 -12.45
C GLY A 102 -15.06 10.14 -11.76
N MET A 103 -16.22 10.56 -12.20
CA MET A 103 -17.51 10.05 -11.73
C MET A 103 -18.39 9.70 -12.93
N PRO A 104 -19.04 8.52 -12.95
CA PRO A 104 -20.01 8.20 -13.97
C PRO A 104 -21.16 9.21 -13.97
N ALA A 105 -21.38 9.86 -15.10
CA ALA A 105 -22.48 10.81 -15.32
C ALA A 105 -23.66 10.15 -16.03
N GLY A 106 -23.46 8.97 -16.62
CA GLY A 106 -24.47 8.19 -17.31
C GLY A 106 -23.86 7.00 -18.00
N THR A 107 -24.68 6.27 -18.75
CA THR A 107 -24.26 5.10 -19.53
C THR A 107 -24.72 5.27 -20.98
N VAL A 108 -23.84 4.98 -21.91
CA VAL A 108 -24.12 4.96 -23.35
C VAL A 108 -24.25 3.52 -23.82
N PHE A 109 -25.28 3.21 -24.58
CA PHE A 109 -25.53 1.90 -25.16
C PHE A 109 -25.18 1.91 -26.65
N GLU A 110 -24.32 0.98 -27.07
CA GLU A 110 -24.01 0.70 -28.46
C GLU A 110 -24.37 -0.76 -28.78
N GLY A 111 -25.59 -0.98 -29.25
CA GLY A 111 -26.14 -2.34 -29.39
C GLY A 111 -26.28 -3.02 -28.02
N GLU A 112 -25.58 -4.15 -27.83
CA GLU A 112 -25.56 -4.90 -26.54
C GLU A 112 -24.46 -4.46 -25.57
N LYS A 113 -23.59 -3.53 -26.00
CA LYS A 113 -22.47 -3.04 -25.18
C LYS A 113 -22.88 -1.80 -24.39
N GLN A 114 -22.42 -1.76 -23.15
CA GLN A 114 -22.58 -0.64 -22.22
C GLN A 114 -21.25 0.06 -21.97
N PHE A 115 -21.23 1.38 -22.04
CA PHE A 115 -20.07 2.22 -21.77
C PHE A 115 -20.43 3.30 -20.77
N ASP A 116 -19.65 3.44 -19.69
CA ASP A 116 -19.83 4.52 -18.73
C ASP A 116 -19.35 5.85 -19.32
N LEU A 117 -20.22 6.86 -19.26
CA LEU A 117 -19.85 8.24 -19.55
C LEU A 117 -19.24 8.83 -18.27
N VAL A 118 -17.92 8.98 -18.24
CA VAL A 118 -17.20 9.45 -17.07
C VAL A 118 -16.81 10.92 -17.20
N LEU A 119 -17.23 11.74 -16.23
CA LEU A 119 -16.83 13.14 -16.10
C LEU A 119 -15.59 13.25 -15.20
N ARG A 120 -14.53 13.90 -15.70
CA ARG A 120 -13.32 14.23 -14.92
C ARG A 120 -12.59 15.43 -15.52
N TYR A 121 -11.67 16.03 -14.76
CA TYR A 121 -10.80 17.06 -15.31
C TYR A 121 -9.88 16.48 -16.39
N ASP A 122 -9.48 17.33 -17.34
CA ASP A 122 -8.49 16.96 -18.34
C ASP A 122 -7.14 16.60 -17.68
N GLU A 123 -6.25 16.02 -18.47
CA GLU A 123 -4.97 15.53 -17.97
C GLU A 123 -4.09 16.66 -17.43
N GLY A 124 -4.10 17.83 -18.06
CA GLY A 124 -3.32 19.00 -17.64
C GLY A 124 -3.68 19.49 -16.25
N HIS A 125 -4.98 19.49 -15.92
CA HIS A 125 -5.49 20.01 -14.64
C HIS A 125 -5.43 19.00 -13.46
N ARG A 126 -5.01 17.76 -13.70
CA ARG A 126 -4.94 16.72 -12.65
C ARG A 126 -3.54 16.12 -12.44
N LYS A 127 -2.52 16.61 -13.16
CA LYS A 127 -1.14 16.10 -13.04
C LYS A 127 -0.48 16.49 -11.73
N ASP A 128 -0.68 17.73 -11.29
CA ASP A 128 0.06 18.32 -10.18
C ASP A 128 -0.85 18.68 -9.01
N ILE A 129 -0.30 18.62 -7.80
CA ILE A 129 -1.03 18.99 -6.56
C ILE A 129 -1.50 20.45 -6.61
N GLU A 130 -0.71 21.33 -7.18
CA GLU A 130 -1.00 22.75 -7.31
C GLU A 130 -2.32 22.96 -8.07
N ASN A 131 -2.55 22.23 -9.14
CA ASN A 131 -3.81 22.31 -9.90
C ASN A 131 -5.01 21.87 -9.06
N ILE A 132 -4.82 20.87 -8.19
CA ILE A 132 -5.85 20.41 -7.24
C ILE A 132 -6.16 21.48 -6.20
N GLN A 133 -5.12 22.05 -5.62
CA GLN A 133 -5.24 23.10 -4.61
C GLN A 133 -5.96 24.34 -5.15
N MET A 134 -5.81 24.63 -6.44
CA MET A 134 -6.46 25.75 -7.14
C MET A 134 -7.87 25.43 -7.64
N ALA A 135 -8.34 24.17 -7.53
CA ALA A 135 -9.70 23.79 -7.90
C ALA A 135 -10.72 24.67 -7.17
N THR A 136 -11.63 25.27 -7.92
CA THR A 136 -12.54 26.30 -7.40
C THR A 136 -13.79 25.68 -6.78
N ILE A 137 -14.10 26.09 -5.56
CA ILE A 137 -15.30 25.70 -4.81
C ILE A 137 -16.27 26.87 -4.80
N SER A 138 -17.52 26.62 -5.21
CA SER A 138 -18.60 27.61 -5.12
C SER A 138 -19.23 27.57 -3.73
N LEU A 139 -19.24 28.70 -3.04
CA LEU A 139 -19.88 28.88 -1.74
C LEU A 139 -21.39 29.12 -1.88
N PRO A 140 -22.19 28.89 -0.83
CA PRO A 140 -23.63 29.14 -0.84
C PRO A 140 -24.00 30.60 -1.16
N ASN A 141 -23.11 31.56 -0.88
CA ASN A 141 -23.29 32.99 -1.17
C ASN A 141 -22.85 33.38 -2.59
N GLY A 142 -22.49 32.44 -3.45
CA GLY A 142 -22.03 32.66 -4.83
C GLY A 142 -20.55 33.01 -4.98
N MET A 143 -19.81 33.24 -3.88
CA MET A 143 -18.36 33.43 -3.95
C MET A 143 -17.66 32.14 -4.36
N LYS A 144 -16.50 32.27 -4.99
CA LYS A 144 -15.65 31.13 -5.38
C LYS A 144 -14.31 31.23 -4.66
N LEU A 145 -13.90 30.16 -4.00
CA LEU A 145 -12.62 30.07 -3.31
C LEU A 145 -11.88 28.79 -3.75
N PRO A 146 -10.54 28.80 -3.73
CA PRO A 146 -9.75 27.61 -4.06
C PRO A 146 -9.86 26.57 -2.95
N LEU A 147 -9.70 25.28 -3.32
CA LEU A 147 -9.74 24.15 -2.40
C LEU A 147 -8.67 24.27 -1.29
N SER A 148 -7.53 24.89 -1.58
CA SER A 148 -6.45 25.16 -0.62
C SER A 148 -6.89 25.95 0.62
N GLU A 149 -7.98 26.75 0.53
CA GLU A 149 -8.55 27.41 1.70
C GLU A 149 -9.19 26.43 2.69
N PHE A 150 -9.64 25.27 2.23
CA PHE A 150 -10.43 24.32 2.99
C PHE A 150 -9.70 23.01 3.29
N ALA A 151 -8.60 22.73 2.57
CA ALA A 151 -7.86 21.50 2.69
C ALA A 151 -6.35 21.71 2.46
N ASP A 152 -5.55 20.99 3.23
CA ASP A 152 -4.13 20.79 2.97
C ASP A 152 -3.96 19.49 2.17
N ILE A 153 -3.32 19.59 1.01
CA ILE A 153 -3.15 18.49 0.08
C ILE A 153 -1.66 18.20 -0.08
N SER A 154 -1.27 16.98 0.22
CA SER A 154 0.13 16.55 0.17
C SER A 154 0.26 15.11 -0.31
N TYR A 155 1.41 14.76 -0.90
CA TYR A 155 1.75 13.37 -1.11
C TYR A 155 2.31 12.78 0.18
N THR A 156 1.76 11.66 0.60
CA THR A 156 2.25 10.88 1.73
C THR A 156 2.56 9.46 1.26
N LYS A 157 3.54 8.83 1.90
CA LYS A 157 3.76 7.39 1.71
C LYS A 157 2.79 6.69 2.66
N GLY A 158 1.74 6.12 2.10
CA GLY A 158 0.82 5.27 2.87
C GLY A 158 1.25 3.81 2.84
N PRO A 159 0.79 2.97 3.78
CA PRO A 159 1.04 1.54 3.71
C PRO A 159 0.36 0.94 2.47
N ALA A 160 1.12 0.22 1.65
CA ALA A 160 0.57 -0.48 0.48
C ALA A 160 -0.36 -1.61 0.91
N LYS A 161 -0.02 -2.29 2.03
CA LYS A 161 -0.78 -3.40 2.60
C LYS A 161 -0.59 -3.43 4.11
N ILE A 162 -1.66 -3.72 4.83
CA ILE A 162 -1.64 -3.97 6.27
C ILE A 162 -2.13 -5.40 6.50
N SER A 163 -1.19 -6.31 6.73
CA SER A 163 -1.49 -7.71 7.04
C SER A 163 -1.81 -7.89 8.51
N ARG A 164 -2.80 -8.74 8.80
CA ARG A 164 -3.20 -9.09 10.16
C ARG A 164 -3.32 -10.60 10.32
N ASP A 165 -3.00 -11.06 11.51
CA ASP A 165 -3.22 -12.44 11.95
C ASP A 165 -3.85 -12.38 13.34
N ASN A 166 -5.00 -13.01 13.54
CA ASN A 166 -5.80 -12.93 14.76
C ASN A 166 -5.98 -11.50 15.29
N THR A 167 -6.41 -10.58 14.41
CA THR A 167 -6.59 -9.14 14.66
C THR A 167 -5.33 -8.31 14.88
N LYS A 168 -4.17 -8.93 15.18
CA LYS A 168 -2.89 -8.25 15.38
C LYS A 168 -2.23 -7.94 14.05
N ARG A 169 -1.68 -6.73 13.92
CA ARG A 169 -0.87 -6.38 12.74
C ARG A 169 0.38 -7.21 12.73
N ARG A 170 0.79 -7.65 11.54
CA ARG A 170 2.01 -8.41 11.34
C ARG A 170 2.73 -8.01 10.06
N ILE A 171 4.00 -8.34 10.01
CA ILE A 171 4.81 -8.41 8.79
C ILE A 171 5.46 -9.78 8.71
N VAL A 172 5.75 -10.25 7.52
CA VAL A 172 6.37 -11.56 7.31
C VAL A 172 7.73 -11.40 6.63
N VAL A 173 8.71 -12.17 7.13
CA VAL A 173 9.94 -12.47 6.41
C VAL A 173 9.81 -13.92 5.93
N GLY A 174 9.72 -14.09 4.62
CA GLY A 174 9.68 -15.40 3.96
C GLY A 174 11.08 -15.90 3.66
N VAL A 175 11.33 -17.19 3.84
CA VAL A 175 12.60 -17.84 3.54
C VAL A 175 12.30 -19.16 2.83
N ASN A 176 12.89 -19.37 1.66
CA ASN A 176 12.90 -20.65 1.01
C ASN A 176 14.08 -21.47 1.46
N VAL A 177 13.92 -22.79 1.56
CA VAL A 177 14.97 -23.69 2.00
C VAL A 177 15.52 -24.48 0.84
N ARG A 178 16.85 -24.50 0.67
CA ARG A 178 17.51 -25.23 -0.39
C ARG A 178 18.67 -26.04 0.12
N ASN A 179 18.78 -27.28 -0.38
CA ASN A 179 19.89 -28.21 -0.11
C ASN A 179 20.11 -28.54 1.38
N ARG A 180 19.12 -28.31 2.22
CA ARG A 180 19.15 -28.59 3.66
C ARG A 180 17.73 -28.88 4.16
N ASP A 181 17.62 -29.59 5.28
CA ASP A 181 16.32 -29.86 5.88
C ASP A 181 15.75 -28.62 6.58
N LEU A 182 14.43 -28.49 6.56
CA LEU A 182 13.70 -27.34 7.09
C LEU A 182 13.93 -27.16 8.60
N GLU A 183 13.94 -28.26 9.37
CA GLU A 183 14.07 -28.20 10.84
C GLU A 183 15.42 -27.61 11.28
N SER A 184 16.50 -27.98 10.62
CA SER A 184 17.83 -27.44 10.91
C SER A 184 17.93 -25.95 10.58
N VAL A 185 17.35 -25.52 9.45
CA VAL A 185 17.31 -24.11 9.09
C VAL A 185 16.49 -23.30 10.11
N VAL A 186 15.33 -23.81 10.53
CA VAL A 186 14.50 -23.17 11.56
C VAL A 186 15.27 -23.00 12.86
N LYS A 187 16.00 -24.01 13.33
CA LYS A 187 16.80 -23.95 14.56
C LYS A 187 17.90 -22.88 14.48
N ASP A 188 18.61 -22.82 13.36
CA ASP A 188 19.67 -21.82 13.16
C ASP A 188 19.09 -20.41 13.10
N VAL A 189 18.02 -20.22 12.35
CA VAL A 189 17.30 -18.93 12.26
C VAL A 189 16.81 -18.51 13.65
N GLN A 190 16.19 -19.41 14.43
CA GLN A 190 15.71 -19.11 15.77
C GLN A 190 16.87 -18.71 16.69
N THR A 191 17.99 -19.41 16.63
CA THR A 191 19.18 -19.11 17.45
C THR A 191 19.74 -17.71 17.15
N ILE A 192 19.74 -17.31 15.87
CA ILE A 192 20.20 -15.99 15.44
C ILE A 192 19.22 -14.91 15.92
N ILE A 193 17.92 -15.14 15.75
CA ILE A 193 16.90 -14.18 16.21
C ILE A 193 16.97 -13.98 17.72
N ASP A 194 17.07 -15.05 18.50
CA ASP A 194 17.12 -14.99 19.96
C ASP A 194 18.38 -14.29 20.48
N ARG A 195 19.48 -14.30 19.70
CA ARG A 195 20.73 -13.68 20.08
C ARG A 195 20.81 -12.19 19.67
N ASP A 196 20.34 -11.85 18.48
CA ASP A 196 20.69 -10.59 17.79
C ASP A 196 19.51 -9.59 17.68
N ILE A 197 18.26 -10.02 17.91
CA ILE A 197 17.04 -9.21 17.71
C ILE A 197 16.29 -8.99 19.03
#